data_6522ac66f4723c84dd377ac871c76c06
#
_entry.id   6522ac66f4723c84dd377ac871c76c06
#
_cell.length_a   1.000
_cell.length_b   1.000
_cell.length_c   1.000
_cell.angle_alpha   90.00
_cell.angle_beta   90.00
_cell.angle_gamma   90.00
#
_symmetry.space_group_name_H-M   'P 1'
#
loop_
_entity.id
_entity.type
_entity.pdbx_description
1 polymer ?
#
loop_
_entity_poly.entity_id
_entity_poly.type
_entity_poly.pdbx_seq_one_letter_code
_entity_poly.pdbx_strand_id
1 'polypeptide(L)'
;MADKKPYYITTAIAYTSGKPHIGNTYEIILADAIARYKRSQGYDVFFQTGTDEHGQKIELKAEEAGVTPKEFVDNVSGEIKKIWDLMDTSYDKFIRTTDEDHEKQVQKIFKKLYDQGDIYKGHYEGMYCTPCESFFTESQLVDGKCPDCGREVQPAKEEAYFFKMSKYADRLIEHINTHPEFIQPVSRKNEMMNNFLLPGLQDLCVSRTSFKWGIPVDFDPKHVTYVWLDALTNYITGIGYDCDGNSTEQFHKLWPADLHLIGKDIIRFHTIYWPIFLMALDLPLPKQVFGRSEERRVGKECVSTCRSRWSPYH
;
A
#
# COMPACT_ATOMS: atom_id res chain seq x y z
N MET A 1 30.97 17.97 -11.92
CA MET A 1 30.65 17.40 -10.60
C MET A 1 30.30 15.96 -10.86
N ALA A 2 30.81 14.99 -10.08
CA ALA A 2 30.41 13.60 -10.27
C ALA A 2 28.89 13.48 -10.00
N ASP A 3 28.18 12.79 -10.89
CA ASP A 3 26.74 12.56 -10.72
C ASP A 3 26.51 11.80 -9.42
N LYS A 4 25.70 12.38 -8.53
CA LYS A 4 25.36 11.75 -7.26
C LYS A 4 24.52 10.50 -7.54
N LYS A 5 24.82 9.43 -6.82
CA LYS A 5 24.03 8.18 -6.91
C LYS A 5 22.61 8.44 -6.42
N PRO A 6 21.56 8.13 -7.20
CA PRO A 6 20.18 8.29 -6.77
C PRO A 6 19.84 7.34 -5.63
N TYR A 7 18.93 7.76 -4.77
CA TYR A 7 18.37 6.95 -3.69
C TYR A 7 16.88 7.29 -3.52
N TYR A 8 16.02 6.36 -3.87
CA TYR A 8 14.58 6.54 -3.76
C TYR A 8 14.04 5.78 -2.55
N ILE A 9 13.51 6.55 -1.59
CA ILE A 9 12.88 6.03 -0.36
C ILE A 9 11.43 6.46 -0.29
N THR A 10 10.56 5.55 0.15
CA THR A 10 9.14 5.83 0.37
C THR A 10 8.66 5.34 1.72
N THR A 11 7.61 5.96 2.24
CA THR A 11 6.75 5.37 3.29
C THR A 11 5.49 4.80 2.66
N ALA A 12 4.70 4.08 3.45
CA ALA A 12 3.30 3.92 3.12
C ALA A 12 2.61 5.28 3.05
N ILE A 13 1.62 5.41 2.18
CA ILE A 13 0.76 6.58 2.13
C ILE A 13 -0.35 6.46 3.17
N ALA A 14 -0.61 7.54 3.91
CA ALA A 14 -1.55 7.51 5.03
C ALA A 14 -3.00 7.45 4.57
N TYR A 15 -3.78 6.49 5.08
CA TYR A 15 -5.21 6.36 4.74
C TYR A 15 -6.02 7.47 5.41
N THR A 16 -6.74 8.26 4.62
CA THR A 16 -7.45 9.47 5.05
C THR A 16 -8.76 9.19 5.81
N SER A 17 -8.90 8.03 6.40
CA SER A 17 -10.07 7.72 7.23
C SER A 17 -10.06 8.38 8.61
N GLY A 18 -9.03 9.12 8.95
CA GLY A 18 -8.89 9.86 10.21
C GLY A 18 -7.50 10.47 10.38
N LYS A 19 -7.30 11.15 11.51
CA LYS A 19 -5.99 11.73 11.86
C LYS A 19 -4.94 10.64 12.05
N PRO A 20 -3.68 10.90 11.67
CA PRO A 20 -2.60 9.95 11.87
C PRO A 20 -2.36 9.72 13.37
N HIS A 21 -2.06 8.48 13.71
CA HIS A 21 -1.63 8.12 15.06
C HIS A 21 -0.10 8.08 15.15
N ILE A 22 0.43 7.89 16.36
CA ILE A 22 1.87 7.90 16.63
C ILE A 22 2.65 6.84 15.81
N GLY A 23 2.01 5.74 15.41
CA GLY A 23 2.63 4.76 14.53
C GLY A 23 2.93 5.33 13.14
N ASN A 24 2.01 6.10 12.54
CA ASN A 24 2.25 6.76 11.26
C ASN A 24 3.37 7.81 11.37
N THR A 25 3.37 8.58 12.48
CA THR A 25 4.43 9.60 12.70
C THR A 25 5.80 8.97 12.93
N TYR A 26 5.86 7.83 13.60
CA TYR A 26 7.12 7.09 13.77
C TYR A 26 7.70 6.62 12.43
N GLU A 27 6.85 6.13 11.53
CA GLU A 27 7.26 5.69 10.20
C GLU A 27 7.87 6.84 9.38
N ILE A 28 7.18 7.99 9.36
CA ILE A 28 7.65 9.14 8.61
C ILE A 28 8.97 9.69 9.16
N ILE A 29 9.13 9.76 10.48
CA ILE A 29 10.36 10.21 11.13
C ILE A 29 11.53 9.26 10.84
N LEU A 30 11.29 7.94 10.87
CA LEU A 30 12.32 6.96 10.55
C LEU A 30 12.78 7.06 9.10
N ALA A 31 11.84 7.24 8.16
CA ALA A 31 12.17 7.44 6.75
C ALA A 31 12.95 8.74 6.54
N ASP A 32 12.54 9.81 7.21
CA ASP A 32 13.22 11.10 7.16
C ASP A 32 14.66 11.02 7.70
N ALA A 33 14.87 10.33 8.82
CA ALA A 33 16.20 10.12 9.37
C ALA A 33 17.11 9.36 8.37
N ILE A 34 16.59 8.34 7.68
CA ILE A 34 17.32 7.61 6.64
C ILE A 34 17.60 8.52 5.45
N ALA A 35 16.61 9.30 4.99
CA ALA A 35 16.77 10.23 3.87
C ALA A 35 17.84 11.28 4.16
N ARG A 36 17.81 11.91 5.33
CA ARG A 36 18.84 12.88 5.77
C ARG A 36 20.21 12.24 5.87
N TYR A 37 20.32 11.04 6.44
CA TYR A 37 21.58 10.31 6.50
C TYR A 37 22.15 10.01 5.11
N LYS A 38 21.31 9.56 4.17
CA LYS A 38 21.75 9.30 2.79
C LYS A 38 22.19 10.59 2.08
N ARG A 39 21.47 11.71 2.29
CA ARG A 39 21.88 13.02 1.77
C ARG A 39 23.25 13.44 2.33
N SER A 40 23.51 13.22 3.63
CA SER A 40 24.82 13.52 4.24
C SER A 40 25.96 12.66 3.69
N GLN A 41 25.65 11.47 3.17
CA GLN A 41 26.59 10.59 2.47
C GLN A 41 26.80 10.97 0.98
N GLY A 42 26.15 12.03 0.50
CA GLY A 42 26.30 12.52 -0.86
C GLY A 42 25.38 11.87 -1.90
N TYR A 43 24.37 11.08 -1.49
CA TYR A 43 23.35 10.58 -2.42
C TYR A 43 22.41 11.70 -2.88
N ASP A 44 21.86 11.52 -4.07
CA ASP A 44 20.73 12.30 -4.58
C ASP A 44 19.43 11.60 -4.16
N VAL A 45 18.91 12.00 -2.99
CA VAL A 45 17.78 11.33 -2.35
C VAL A 45 16.47 11.94 -2.79
N PHE A 46 15.54 11.09 -3.20
CA PHE A 46 14.13 11.43 -3.40
C PHE A 46 13.29 10.69 -2.36
N PHE A 47 12.62 11.43 -1.50
CA PHE A 47 11.77 10.90 -0.45
C PHE A 47 10.30 11.19 -0.75
N GLN A 48 9.50 10.13 -0.98
CA GLN A 48 8.07 10.23 -1.25
C GLN A 48 7.25 9.69 -0.08
N THR A 49 6.22 10.43 0.27
CA THR A 49 5.11 10.06 1.14
C THR A 49 3.81 10.58 0.57
N GLY A 50 2.67 10.40 1.24
CA GLY A 50 1.41 10.93 0.75
C GLY A 50 0.20 10.40 1.48
N THR A 51 -0.95 10.48 0.81
CA THR A 51 -2.24 10.03 1.32
C THR A 51 -2.98 9.12 0.34
N ASP A 52 -3.58 8.06 0.92
CA ASP A 52 -4.53 7.16 0.27
C ASP A 52 -5.94 7.67 0.57
N GLU A 53 -6.70 7.99 -0.48
CA GLU A 53 -7.89 8.84 -0.39
C GLU A 53 -9.17 8.20 -0.95
N HIS A 54 -9.13 6.97 -1.43
CA HIS A 54 -10.26 6.27 -1.99
C HIS A 54 -10.77 5.13 -1.08
N GLY A 55 -11.99 4.66 -1.35
CA GLY A 55 -12.57 3.51 -0.70
C GLY A 55 -13.89 3.76 0.03
N GLN A 56 -14.59 2.67 0.31
CA GLN A 56 -15.90 2.68 0.95
C GLN A 56 -15.92 3.36 2.31
N LYS A 57 -14.88 3.13 3.11
CA LYS A 57 -14.79 3.71 4.46
C LYS A 57 -14.72 5.24 4.44
N ILE A 58 -14.08 5.81 3.42
CA ILE A 58 -14.02 7.27 3.23
C ILE A 58 -15.37 7.81 2.78
N GLU A 59 -16.03 7.13 1.82
CA GLU A 59 -17.37 7.51 1.38
C GLU A 59 -18.35 7.57 2.56
N LEU A 60 -18.38 6.54 3.40
CA LEU A 60 -19.23 6.50 4.60
C LEU A 60 -18.90 7.61 5.61
N LYS A 61 -17.60 7.89 5.83
CA LYS A 61 -17.20 8.97 6.75
C LYS A 61 -17.51 10.36 6.23
N ALA A 62 -17.45 10.58 4.95
CA ALA A 62 -17.84 11.83 4.33
C ALA A 62 -19.37 12.03 4.46
N GLU A 63 -20.15 10.97 4.26
CA GLU A 63 -21.59 10.97 4.48
C GLU A 63 -21.95 11.29 5.93
N GLU A 64 -21.30 10.63 6.90
CA GLU A 64 -21.46 10.91 8.33
C GLU A 64 -21.11 12.37 8.68
N ALA A 65 -20.13 12.95 8.02
CA ALA A 65 -19.72 14.34 8.21
C ALA A 65 -20.59 15.36 7.44
N GLY A 66 -21.48 14.90 6.56
CA GLY A 66 -22.35 15.76 5.74
C GLY A 66 -21.60 16.55 4.68
N VAL A 67 -20.48 16.05 4.17
CA VAL A 67 -19.65 16.67 3.13
C VAL A 67 -19.42 15.69 1.97
N THR A 68 -18.92 16.20 0.85
CA THR A 68 -18.51 15.31 -0.25
C THR A 68 -17.24 14.53 0.13
N PRO A 69 -17.04 13.31 -0.43
CA PRO A 69 -15.80 12.56 -0.20
C PRO A 69 -14.54 13.38 -0.54
N LYS A 70 -14.58 14.17 -1.62
CA LYS A 70 -13.44 15.03 -2.00
C LYS A 70 -13.13 16.09 -0.95
N GLU A 71 -14.14 16.78 -0.43
CA GLU A 71 -13.96 17.77 0.65
C GLU A 71 -13.43 17.11 1.93
N PHE A 72 -13.94 15.91 2.24
CA PHE A 72 -13.48 15.14 3.40
C PHE A 72 -11.98 14.82 3.30
N VAL A 73 -11.54 14.25 2.17
CA VAL A 73 -10.12 13.88 2.00
C VAL A 73 -9.22 15.11 1.86
N ASP A 74 -9.68 16.21 1.27
CA ASP A 74 -8.92 17.46 1.19
C ASP A 74 -8.61 18.00 2.59
N ASN A 75 -9.58 17.96 3.50
CA ASN A 75 -9.40 18.39 4.89
C ASN A 75 -8.43 17.47 5.63
N VAL A 76 -8.64 16.14 5.56
CA VAL A 76 -7.83 15.17 6.30
C VAL A 76 -6.39 15.12 5.76
N SER A 77 -6.21 15.11 4.44
CA SER A 77 -4.90 15.16 3.80
C SER A 77 -4.15 16.44 4.15
N GLY A 78 -4.84 17.58 4.15
CA GLY A 78 -4.28 18.85 4.60
C GLY A 78 -3.82 18.83 6.06
N GLU A 79 -4.56 18.16 6.96
CA GLU A 79 -4.13 17.98 8.36
C GLU A 79 -2.93 17.05 8.49
N ILE A 80 -2.91 15.94 7.74
CA ILE A 80 -1.77 15.00 7.72
C ILE A 80 -0.51 15.74 7.26
N LYS A 81 -0.61 16.47 6.14
CA LYS A 81 0.50 17.24 5.61
C LYS A 81 1.05 18.26 6.61
N LYS A 82 0.17 18.99 7.31
CA LYS A 82 0.57 19.93 8.37
C LYS A 82 1.33 19.24 9.52
N ILE A 83 0.95 17.99 9.86
CA ILE A 83 1.65 17.24 10.90
C ILE A 83 3.04 16.84 10.42
N TRP A 84 3.18 16.38 9.17
CA TRP A 84 4.49 16.06 8.56
C TRP A 84 5.40 17.29 8.47
N ASP A 85 4.83 18.43 8.09
CA ASP A 85 5.56 19.72 8.02
C ASP A 85 5.96 20.20 9.43
N LEU A 86 5.10 20.04 10.45
CA LEU A 86 5.42 20.36 11.85
C LEU A 86 6.59 19.54 12.40
N MET A 87 6.76 18.31 11.93
CA MET A 87 7.89 17.45 12.29
C MET A 87 9.15 17.72 11.46
N ASP A 88 9.16 18.79 10.66
CA ASP A 88 10.27 19.14 9.77
C ASP A 88 10.70 17.99 8.84
N THR A 89 9.73 17.21 8.36
CA THR A 89 9.99 16.07 7.47
C THR A 89 10.47 16.54 6.10
N SER A 90 11.58 16.01 5.62
CA SER A 90 12.26 16.46 4.40
C SER A 90 11.83 15.68 3.14
N TYR A 91 10.53 15.34 3.02
CA TYR A 91 10.03 14.69 1.82
C TYR A 91 10.09 15.62 0.59
N ASP A 92 10.36 15.03 -0.58
CA ASP A 92 10.43 15.74 -1.86
C ASP A 92 9.07 15.70 -2.58
N LYS A 93 8.25 14.66 -2.33
CA LYS A 93 6.92 14.50 -2.91
C LYS A 93 5.92 14.07 -1.85
N PHE A 94 4.81 14.80 -1.78
CA PHE A 94 3.59 14.39 -1.09
C PHE A 94 2.55 14.07 -2.16
N ILE A 95 2.35 12.77 -2.46
CA ILE A 95 1.39 12.32 -3.46
C ILE A 95 0.02 12.10 -2.83
N ARG A 96 -1.03 12.38 -3.58
CA ARG A 96 -2.41 12.06 -3.23
C ARG A 96 -2.97 11.10 -4.27
N THR A 97 -3.69 10.06 -3.85
CA THR A 97 -4.31 9.16 -4.84
C THR A 97 -5.45 9.83 -5.62
N THR A 98 -5.91 11.00 -5.19
CA THR A 98 -6.82 11.88 -5.94
C THR A 98 -6.11 12.87 -6.88
N ASP A 99 -4.78 12.80 -7.04
CA ASP A 99 -4.08 13.57 -8.08
C ASP A 99 -4.49 13.03 -9.46
N GLU A 100 -4.93 13.92 -10.37
CA GLU A 100 -5.46 13.53 -11.69
C GLU A 100 -4.48 12.66 -12.51
N ASP A 101 -3.19 12.97 -12.45
CA ASP A 101 -2.17 12.19 -13.18
C ASP A 101 -2.04 10.78 -12.62
N HIS A 102 -2.18 10.61 -11.29
CA HIS A 102 -2.21 9.30 -10.66
C HIS A 102 -3.46 8.51 -11.11
N GLU A 103 -4.65 9.10 -11.01
CA GLU A 103 -5.90 8.44 -11.40
C GLU A 103 -5.87 7.96 -12.86
N LYS A 104 -5.40 8.83 -13.78
CA LYS A 104 -5.23 8.48 -15.19
C LYS A 104 -4.29 7.30 -15.41
N GLN A 105 -3.17 7.26 -14.69
CA GLN A 105 -2.22 6.15 -14.81
C GLN A 105 -2.78 4.85 -14.22
N VAL A 106 -3.52 4.90 -13.12
CA VAL A 106 -4.21 3.72 -12.56
C VAL A 106 -5.21 3.14 -13.55
N GLN A 107 -6.00 3.99 -14.22
CA GLN A 107 -6.95 3.55 -15.27
C GLN A 107 -6.22 2.85 -16.43
N LYS A 108 -5.13 3.43 -16.92
CA LYS A 108 -4.30 2.84 -17.98
C LYS A 108 -3.67 1.51 -17.55
N ILE A 109 -3.15 1.44 -16.33
CA ILE A 109 -2.59 0.22 -15.75
C ILE A 109 -3.67 -0.86 -15.69
N PHE A 110 -4.86 -0.56 -15.16
CA PHE A 110 -5.96 -1.50 -15.09
C PHE A 110 -6.34 -2.04 -16.49
N LYS A 111 -6.47 -1.13 -17.44
CA LYS A 111 -6.79 -1.49 -18.84
C LYS A 111 -5.71 -2.38 -19.46
N LYS A 112 -4.43 -2.05 -19.28
CA LYS A 112 -3.29 -2.86 -19.76
C LYS A 112 -3.32 -4.26 -19.19
N LEU A 113 -3.49 -4.39 -17.86
CA LEU A 113 -3.56 -5.68 -17.19
C LEU A 113 -4.80 -6.50 -17.64
N TYR A 114 -5.89 -5.85 -17.97
CA TYR A 114 -7.07 -6.49 -18.54
C TYR A 114 -6.82 -6.96 -19.98
N ASP A 115 -6.26 -6.11 -20.83
CA ASP A 115 -6.03 -6.43 -22.24
C ASP A 115 -5.00 -7.57 -22.42
N GLN A 116 -4.03 -7.69 -21.52
CA GLN A 116 -3.07 -8.81 -21.50
C GLN A 116 -3.61 -10.08 -20.83
N GLY A 117 -4.83 -10.05 -20.30
CA GLY A 117 -5.52 -11.19 -19.72
C GLY A 117 -5.07 -11.54 -18.30
N ASP A 118 -4.37 -10.64 -17.60
CA ASP A 118 -4.03 -10.78 -16.17
C ASP A 118 -5.18 -10.35 -15.26
N ILE A 119 -6.07 -9.50 -15.76
CA ILE A 119 -7.35 -9.19 -15.11
C ILE A 119 -8.48 -9.82 -15.92
N TYR A 120 -9.44 -10.43 -15.24
CA TYR A 120 -10.63 -11.01 -15.83
C TYR A 120 -11.88 -10.70 -15.00
N LYS A 121 -13.04 -10.70 -15.64
CA LYS A 121 -14.33 -10.44 -15.00
C LYS A 121 -14.91 -11.72 -14.40
N GLY A 122 -15.40 -11.65 -13.19
CA GLY A 122 -15.99 -12.77 -12.48
C GLY A 122 -17.03 -12.31 -11.46
N HIS A 123 -17.42 -13.22 -10.57
CA HIS A 123 -18.30 -12.90 -9.46
C HIS A 123 -17.58 -13.23 -8.16
N TYR A 124 -17.59 -12.27 -7.24
CA TYR A 124 -17.11 -12.50 -5.88
C TYR A 124 -18.29 -12.97 -5.01
N GLU A 125 -18.06 -14.02 -4.25
CA GLU A 125 -18.95 -14.48 -3.19
C GLU A 125 -18.09 -14.86 -1.98
N GLY A 126 -18.26 -14.17 -0.87
CA GLY A 126 -17.44 -14.39 0.34
C GLY A 126 -17.75 -13.38 1.41
N MET A 127 -16.83 -13.24 2.36
CA MET A 127 -16.96 -12.36 3.52
C MET A 127 -16.08 -11.13 3.35
N TYR A 128 -16.63 -9.94 3.53
CA TYR A 128 -15.92 -8.66 3.41
C TYR A 128 -15.75 -7.97 4.76
N CYS A 129 -14.54 -7.53 5.03
CA CYS A 129 -14.21 -6.71 6.18
C CYS A 129 -14.10 -5.24 5.75
N THR A 130 -15.11 -4.42 6.04
CA THR A 130 -15.10 -2.99 5.70
C THR A 130 -13.93 -2.21 6.33
N PRO A 131 -13.54 -2.45 7.61
CA PRO A 131 -12.42 -1.73 8.21
C PRO A 131 -11.05 -2.02 7.59
N CYS A 132 -10.84 -3.24 7.07
CA CYS A 132 -9.59 -3.65 6.40
C CYS A 132 -9.67 -3.53 4.88
N GLU A 133 -10.88 -3.27 4.36
CA GLU A 133 -11.19 -3.30 2.93
C GLU A 133 -10.68 -4.58 2.24
N SER A 134 -10.89 -5.72 2.90
CA SER A 134 -10.36 -7.01 2.48
C SER A 134 -11.44 -8.07 2.41
N PHE A 135 -11.29 -8.96 1.42
CA PHE A 135 -12.15 -10.12 1.23
C PHE A 135 -11.54 -11.37 1.82
N PHE A 136 -12.39 -12.24 2.35
CA PHE A 136 -12.01 -13.50 2.93
C PHE A 136 -12.99 -14.59 2.52
N THR A 137 -12.51 -15.81 2.34
CA THR A 137 -13.36 -17.00 2.31
C THR A 137 -13.77 -17.34 3.73
N GLU A 138 -14.85 -18.10 3.91
CA GLU A 138 -15.29 -18.56 5.24
C GLU A 138 -14.18 -19.34 5.97
N SER A 139 -13.37 -20.11 5.22
CA SER A 139 -12.26 -20.88 5.77
C SER A 139 -11.08 -20.04 6.26
N GLN A 140 -10.98 -18.77 5.85
CA GLN A 140 -9.93 -17.85 6.28
C GLN A 140 -10.31 -17.08 7.54
N LEU A 141 -11.59 -17.13 7.95
CA LEU A 141 -12.04 -16.44 9.14
C LEU A 141 -11.51 -17.12 10.42
N VAL A 142 -11.21 -16.31 11.42
CA VAL A 142 -10.86 -16.77 12.76
C VAL A 142 -12.05 -16.49 13.69
N ASP A 143 -12.68 -17.55 14.19
CA ASP A 143 -13.90 -17.47 14.99
C ASP A 143 -15.03 -16.67 14.31
N GLY A 144 -15.17 -16.80 12.97
CA GLY A 144 -16.16 -16.09 12.17
C GLY A 144 -15.85 -14.61 11.95
N LYS A 145 -14.63 -14.14 12.29
CA LYS A 145 -14.20 -12.75 12.20
C LYS A 145 -13.01 -12.58 11.26
N CYS A 146 -12.75 -11.33 10.90
CA CYS A 146 -11.62 -10.94 10.08
C CYS A 146 -10.29 -11.41 10.70
N PRO A 147 -9.45 -12.16 9.98
CA PRO A 147 -8.17 -12.65 10.50
C PRO A 147 -7.16 -11.53 10.74
N ASP A 148 -7.28 -10.42 10.01
CA ASP A 148 -6.33 -9.30 10.10
C ASP A 148 -6.62 -8.35 11.28
N CYS A 149 -7.90 -8.07 11.57
CA CYS A 149 -8.27 -7.08 12.59
C CYS A 149 -9.22 -7.59 13.68
N GLY A 150 -9.70 -8.83 13.61
CA GLY A 150 -10.61 -9.44 14.58
C GLY A 150 -12.03 -8.88 14.61
N ARG A 151 -12.41 -8.02 13.65
CA ARG A 151 -13.76 -7.42 13.56
C ARG A 151 -14.71 -8.31 12.77
N GLU A 152 -15.99 -8.03 12.91
CA GLU A 152 -17.04 -8.72 12.17
C GLU A 152 -16.91 -8.47 10.67
N VAL A 153 -17.25 -9.49 9.88
CA VAL A 153 -17.28 -9.46 8.42
C VAL A 153 -18.70 -9.62 7.93
N GLN A 154 -18.99 -9.13 6.73
CA GLN A 154 -20.32 -9.19 6.13
C GLN A 154 -20.28 -10.03 4.84
N PRO A 155 -21.32 -10.84 4.56
CA PRO A 155 -21.42 -11.53 3.28
C PRO A 155 -21.46 -10.51 2.14
N ALA A 156 -20.65 -10.73 1.11
CA ALA A 156 -20.62 -9.88 -0.08
C ALA A 156 -20.72 -10.79 -1.32
N LYS A 157 -21.61 -10.42 -2.22
CA LYS A 157 -21.77 -11.03 -3.53
C LYS A 157 -21.93 -9.94 -4.57
N GLU A 158 -20.90 -9.79 -5.39
CA GLU A 158 -20.91 -8.77 -6.44
C GLU A 158 -20.13 -9.21 -7.68
N GLU A 159 -20.48 -8.65 -8.82
CA GLU A 159 -19.64 -8.74 -10.01
C GLU A 159 -18.36 -7.95 -9.76
N ALA A 160 -17.22 -8.52 -10.09
CA ALA A 160 -15.93 -7.89 -9.87
C ALA A 160 -14.89 -8.32 -10.91
N TYR A 161 -13.83 -7.56 -11.02
CA TYR A 161 -12.64 -7.94 -11.75
C TYR A 161 -11.62 -8.57 -10.81
N PHE A 162 -10.94 -9.62 -11.28
CA PHE A 162 -9.93 -10.37 -10.55
C PHE A 162 -8.61 -10.33 -11.26
N PHE A 163 -7.54 -10.14 -10.50
CA PHE A 163 -6.17 -10.24 -10.98
C PHE A 163 -5.58 -11.61 -10.67
N LYS A 164 -4.95 -12.25 -11.67
CA LYS A 164 -4.36 -13.59 -11.58
C LYS A 164 -3.05 -13.59 -10.78
N MET A 165 -3.15 -13.53 -9.46
CA MET A 165 -1.98 -13.55 -8.55
C MET A 165 -1.18 -14.84 -8.69
N SER A 166 -1.85 -15.97 -8.84
CA SER A 166 -1.25 -17.30 -8.94
C SER A 166 -0.26 -17.44 -10.10
N LYS A 167 -0.50 -16.72 -11.21
CA LYS A 167 0.38 -16.72 -12.39
C LYS A 167 1.82 -16.28 -12.08
N TYR A 168 2.00 -15.45 -11.06
CA TYR A 168 3.28 -14.83 -10.71
C TYR A 168 3.90 -15.38 -9.41
N ALA A 169 3.22 -16.29 -8.72
CA ALA A 169 3.62 -16.79 -7.40
C ALA A 169 5.02 -17.42 -7.42
N ASP A 170 5.29 -18.34 -8.34
CA ASP A 170 6.58 -19.03 -8.43
C ASP A 170 7.73 -18.06 -8.70
N ARG A 171 7.51 -17.11 -9.62
CA ARG A 171 8.50 -16.07 -9.94
C ARG A 171 8.81 -15.17 -8.73
N LEU A 172 7.79 -14.84 -7.92
CA LEU A 172 8.00 -14.08 -6.70
C LEU A 172 8.74 -14.89 -5.64
N ILE A 173 8.40 -16.17 -5.46
CA ILE A 173 9.10 -17.07 -4.54
C ILE A 173 10.58 -17.19 -4.92
N GLU A 174 10.89 -17.36 -6.20
CA GLU A 174 12.25 -17.39 -6.70
C GLU A 174 12.99 -16.08 -6.39
N HIS A 175 12.36 -14.93 -6.67
CA HIS A 175 12.94 -13.63 -6.36
C HIS A 175 13.25 -13.48 -4.87
N ILE A 176 12.31 -13.81 -3.97
CA ILE A 176 12.53 -13.72 -2.52
C ILE A 176 13.66 -14.64 -2.05
N ASN A 177 13.82 -15.80 -2.66
CA ASN A 177 14.87 -16.76 -2.30
C ASN A 177 16.26 -16.33 -2.78
N THR A 178 16.32 -15.67 -3.94
CA THR A 178 17.58 -15.21 -4.54
C THR A 178 18.01 -13.81 -4.08
N HIS A 179 17.10 -13.05 -3.45
CA HIS A 179 17.33 -11.70 -2.94
C HIS A 179 17.00 -11.63 -1.44
N PRO A 180 17.89 -12.09 -0.56
CA PRO A 180 17.61 -12.16 0.89
C PRO A 180 17.41 -10.79 1.54
N GLU A 181 17.87 -9.72 0.90
CA GLU A 181 17.68 -8.32 1.32
C GLU A 181 16.30 -7.77 1.00
N PHE A 182 15.54 -8.40 0.08
CA PHE A 182 14.28 -7.88 -0.45
C PHE A 182 13.23 -7.64 0.65
N ILE A 183 13.02 -8.62 1.54
CA ILE A 183 12.07 -8.49 2.65
C ILE A 183 12.81 -8.48 3.98
N GLN A 184 12.71 -7.38 4.70
CA GLN A 184 13.34 -7.21 6.00
C GLN A 184 12.33 -6.75 7.08
N PRO A 185 12.50 -7.17 8.34
CA PRO A 185 13.45 -8.19 8.83
C PRO A 185 13.09 -9.61 8.37
N VAL A 186 14.03 -10.54 8.50
CA VAL A 186 13.89 -11.94 8.05
C VAL A 186 12.63 -12.62 8.61
N SER A 187 12.20 -12.26 9.82
CA SER A 187 10.95 -12.76 10.40
C SER A 187 9.72 -12.45 9.53
N ARG A 188 9.71 -11.30 8.85
CA ARG A 188 8.63 -10.91 7.92
C ARG A 188 8.71 -11.69 6.61
N LYS A 189 9.93 -11.93 6.09
CA LYS A 189 10.12 -12.86 4.96
C LYS A 189 9.51 -14.23 5.25
N ASN A 190 9.86 -14.82 6.40
CA ASN A 190 9.36 -16.15 6.77
C ASN A 190 7.84 -16.17 6.93
N GLU A 191 7.25 -15.13 7.51
CA GLU A 191 5.80 -14.99 7.64
C GLU A 191 5.12 -14.96 6.27
N MET A 192 5.60 -14.15 5.35
CA MET A 192 5.03 -14.04 4.00
C MET A 192 5.17 -15.34 3.20
N MET A 193 6.33 -15.98 3.27
CA MET A 193 6.56 -17.26 2.61
C MET A 193 5.63 -18.36 3.15
N ASN A 194 5.61 -18.56 4.47
CA ASN A 194 4.92 -19.71 5.07
C ASN A 194 3.40 -19.54 5.10
N ASN A 195 2.90 -18.33 5.33
CA ASN A 195 1.47 -18.11 5.55
C ASN A 195 0.71 -17.78 4.26
N PHE A 196 1.39 -17.27 3.22
CA PHE A 196 0.72 -16.81 2.02
C PHE A 196 1.23 -17.43 0.72
N LEU A 197 2.55 -17.46 0.50
CA LEU A 197 3.10 -17.89 -0.78
C LEU A 197 3.13 -19.40 -0.95
N LEU A 198 3.67 -20.14 0.03
CA LEU A 198 3.77 -21.60 -0.03
C LEU A 198 2.41 -22.32 0.00
N PRO A 199 1.39 -21.83 0.72
CA PRO A 199 0.04 -22.40 0.62
C PRO A 199 -0.64 -22.17 -0.74
N GLY A 200 -0.13 -21.25 -1.55
CA GLY A 200 -0.70 -20.85 -2.84
C GLY A 200 -1.52 -19.55 -2.76
N LEU A 201 -1.35 -18.70 -3.76
CA LEU A 201 -2.06 -17.43 -3.88
C LEU A 201 -3.40 -17.64 -4.60
N GLN A 202 -4.44 -17.02 -4.04
CA GLN A 202 -5.72 -16.87 -4.72
C GLN A 202 -5.71 -15.59 -5.56
N ASP A 203 -6.55 -15.54 -6.60
CA ASP A 203 -6.71 -14.36 -7.42
C ASP A 203 -7.30 -13.21 -6.62
N LEU A 204 -6.78 -12.02 -6.85
CA LEU A 204 -7.14 -10.83 -6.08
C LEU A 204 -8.30 -10.09 -6.75
N CYS A 205 -9.37 -9.82 -6.00
CA CYS A 205 -10.41 -8.91 -6.44
C CYS A 205 -9.82 -7.48 -6.56
N VAL A 206 -9.91 -6.89 -7.76
CA VAL A 206 -9.31 -5.57 -8.07
C VAL A 206 -10.31 -4.51 -8.47
N SER A 207 -11.60 -4.79 -8.34
CA SER A 207 -12.67 -3.79 -8.53
C SER A 207 -13.84 -3.98 -7.58
N ARG A 208 -14.64 -2.94 -7.41
CA ARG A 208 -15.83 -2.93 -6.58
C ARG A 208 -16.98 -2.21 -7.29
N THR A 209 -18.22 -2.62 -6.97
CA THR A 209 -19.45 -1.99 -7.43
C THR A 209 -20.32 -1.46 -6.28
N SER A 210 -19.99 -1.83 -5.05
CA SER A 210 -20.78 -1.53 -3.85
C SER A 210 -20.64 -0.10 -3.33
N PHE A 211 -19.67 0.67 -3.83
CA PHE A 211 -19.47 2.09 -3.51
C PHE A 211 -18.97 2.83 -4.75
N LYS A 212 -18.94 4.17 -4.71
CA LYS A 212 -18.62 5.01 -5.86
C LYS A 212 -17.34 5.83 -5.71
N TRP A 213 -16.88 6.04 -4.47
CA TRP A 213 -15.70 6.83 -4.21
C TRP A 213 -14.43 6.01 -4.45
N GLY A 214 -13.92 6.09 -5.68
CA GLY A 214 -12.74 5.39 -6.18
C GLY A 214 -12.50 5.73 -7.63
N ILE A 215 -11.39 5.27 -8.19
CA ILE A 215 -11.02 5.51 -9.60
C ILE A 215 -11.89 4.62 -10.50
N PRO A 216 -12.73 5.19 -11.39
CA PRO A 216 -13.58 4.41 -12.27
C PRO A 216 -12.76 3.55 -13.23
N VAL A 217 -13.22 2.35 -13.51
CA VAL A 217 -12.69 1.53 -14.60
C VAL A 217 -13.21 2.11 -15.93
N ASP A 218 -12.34 2.64 -16.77
CA ASP A 218 -12.65 3.40 -17.97
C ASP A 218 -13.67 2.71 -18.90
N PHE A 219 -13.45 1.42 -19.16
CA PHE A 219 -14.28 0.63 -20.08
C PHE A 219 -15.50 -0.02 -19.41
N ASP A 220 -15.62 0.08 -18.08
CA ASP A 220 -16.77 -0.41 -17.30
C ASP A 220 -17.01 0.49 -16.07
N PRO A 221 -17.62 1.68 -16.25
CA PRO A 221 -17.77 2.69 -15.19
C PRO A 221 -18.67 2.30 -14.02
N LYS A 222 -19.28 1.11 -14.06
CA LYS A 222 -19.98 0.54 -12.90
C LYS A 222 -19.02 0.12 -11.80
N HIS A 223 -17.78 -0.16 -12.18
CA HIS A 223 -16.71 -0.60 -11.28
C HIS A 223 -15.79 0.57 -10.94
N VAL A 224 -15.36 0.61 -9.69
CA VAL A 224 -14.21 1.41 -9.24
C VAL A 224 -13.05 0.49 -8.97
N THR A 225 -11.83 0.96 -9.21
CA THR A 225 -10.60 0.24 -8.92
C THR A 225 -10.48 -0.03 -7.43
N TYR A 226 -10.08 -1.24 -7.07
CA TYR A 226 -9.85 -1.63 -5.68
C TYR A 226 -8.64 -0.90 -5.09
N VAL A 227 -8.79 -0.47 -3.85
CA VAL A 227 -7.86 0.41 -3.15
C VAL A 227 -6.39 -0.02 -3.23
N TRP A 228 -6.08 -1.31 -3.18
CA TRP A 228 -4.68 -1.76 -3.20
C TRP A 228 -4.01 -1.66 -4.57
N LEU A 229 -4.74 -1.81 -5.67
CA LEU A 229 -4.17 -1.53 -6.99
C LEU A 229 -3.95 -0.03 -7.18
N ASP A 230 -4.87 0.79 -6.71
CA ASP A 230 -4.77 2.24 -6.65
C ASP A 230 -3.59 2.67 -5.76
N ALA A 231 -3.67 2.36 -4.47
CA ALA A 231 -2.70 2.83 -3.48
C ALA A 231 -1.25 2.41 -3.80
N LEU A 232 -1.01 1.16 -4.23
CA LEU A 232 0.36 0.68 -4.46
C LEU A 232 1.03 1.31 -5.68
N THR A 233 0.27 1.69 -6.70
CA THR A 233 0.83 2.32 -7.90
C THR A 233 1.34 3.75 -7.65
N ASN A 234 1.02 4.36 -6.50
CA ASN A 234 1.56 5.67 -6.13
C ASN A 234 3.09 5.73 -6.22
N TYR A 235 3.78 4.63 -5.89
CA TYR A 235 5.24 4.57 -5.85
C TYR A 235 5.90 4.78 -7.21
N ILE A 236 5.21 4.52 -8.30
CA ILE A 236 5.69 4.77 -9.65
C ILE A 236 5.06 6.03 -10.26
N THR A 237 3.78 6.27 -10.04
CA THR A 237 3.10 7.45 -10.61
C THR A 237 3.63 8.74 -10.02
N GLY A 238 3.98 8.76 -8.72
CA GLY A 238 4.53 9.93 -8.04
C GLY A 238 5.89 10.40 -8.56
N ILE A 239 6.61 9.53 -9.27
CA ILE A 239 7.88 9.85 -9.92
C ILE A 239 7.77 9.92 -11.47
N GLY A 240 6.54 9.88 -11.99
CA GLY A 240 6.28 10.13 -13.41
C GLY A 240 6.31 8.90 -14.30
N TYR A 241 5.88 7.73 -13.79
CA TYR A 241 5.60 6.56 -14.63
C TYR A 241 4.45 6.85 -15.59
N ASP A 242 4.62 6.46 -16.85
CA ASP A 242 3.55 6.46 -17.84
C ASP A 242 3.40 5.07 -18.46
N CYS A 243 2.20 4.53 -18.35
CA CYS A 243 1.84 3.20 -18.85
C CYS A 243 1.99 3.05 -20.38
N ASP A 244 1.90 4.17 -21.12
CA ASP A 244 2.05 4.22 -22.57
C ASP A 244 3.53 4.32 -23.03
N GLY A 245 4.47 4.27 -22.09
CA GLY A 245 5.90 4.27 -22.39
C GLY A 245 6.57 5.65 -22.42
N ASN A 246 5.86 6.72 -22.05
CA ASN A 246 6.38 8.08 -22.01
C ASN A 246 6.78 8.51 -20.60
N SER A 247 7.29 7.57 -19.79
CA SER A 247 7.74 7.86 -18.43
C SER A 247 8.81 8.95 -18.39
N THR A 248 8.80 9.75 -17.34
CA THR A 248 9.70 10.88 -17.18
C THR A 248 11.15 10.44 -16.93
N GLU A 249 12.11 11.36 -17.17
CA GLU A 249 13.50 11.13 -16.79
C GLU A 249 13.66 10.84 -15.28
N GLN A 250 12.82 11.46 -14.45
CA GLN A 250 12.80 11.20 -13.01
C GLN A 250 12.46 9.75 -12.70
N PHE A 251 11.46 9.16 -13.37
CA PHE A 251 11.14 7.75 -13.23
C PHE A 251 12.33 6.86 -13.59
N HIS A 252 12.93 7.08 -14.74
CA HIS A 252 14.09 6.29 -15.19
C HIS A 252 15.31 6.42 -14.28
N LYS A 253 15.47 7.57 -13.64
CA LYS A 253 16.56 7.82 -12.69
C LYS A 253 16.33 7.15 -11.34
N LEU A 254 15.09 7.14 -10.84
CA LEU A 254 14.77 6.76 -9.46
C LEU A 254 14.27 5.33 -9.32
N TRP A 255 13.57 4.79 -10.35
CA TRP A 255 13.06 3.44 -10.27
C TRP A 255 14.11 2.39 -10.65
N PRO A 256 14.27 1.26 -9.96
CA PRO A 256 13.46 0.81 -8.80
C PRO A 256 13.83 1.51 -7.48
N ALA A 257 12.82 1.62 -6.60
CA ALA A 257 13.00 2.18 -5.27
C ALA A 257 14.07 1.40 -4.47
N ASP A 258 14.89 2.16 -3.73
CA ASP A 258 15.91 1.57 -2.85
C ASP A 258 15.29 1.01 -1.57
N LEU A 259 14.26 1.69 -1.04
CA LEU A 259 13.61 1.27 0.19
C LEU A 259 12.14 1.69 0.23
N HIS A 260 11.26 0.72 0.40
CA HIS A 260 9.89 0.92 0.90
C HIS A 260 9.89 0.66 2.41
N LEU A 261 9.73 1.71 3.21
CA LEU A 261 9.60 1.62 4.66
C LEU A 261 8.12 1.64 5.04
N ILE A 262 7.62 0.58 5.64
CA ILE A 262 6.19 0.39 5.87
C ILE A 262 5.88 -0.19 7.26
N GLY A 263 4.65 -0.04 7.72
CA GLY A 263 4.13 -0.76 8.87
C GLY A 263 3.97 -2.26 8.58
N LYS A 264 4.18 -3.10 9.60
CA LYS A 264 4.04 -4.56 9.45
C LYS A 264 2.63 -4.99 9.05
N ASP A 265 1.62 -4.20 9.38
CA ASP A 265 0.21 -4.53 9.14
C ASP A 265 -0.13 -4.57 7.64
N ILE A 266 0.66 -3.87 6.82
CA ILE A 266 0.49 -3.80 5.37
C ILE A 266 1.65 -4.46 4.59
N ILE A 267 2.49 -5.24 5.28
CA ILE A 267 3.66 -5.86 4.64
C ILE A 267 3.26 -6.85 3.54
N ARG A 268 2.14 -7.57 3.71
CA ARG A 268 1.62 -8.49 2.70
C ARG A 268 1.37 -7.79 1.37
N PHE A 269 0.78 -6.61 1.40
CA PHE A 269 0.46 -5.85 0.20
C PHE A 269 1.73 -5.36 -0.51
N HIS A 270 2.77 -4.97 0.24
CA HIS A 270 4.02 -4.45 -0.32
C HIS A 270 5.02 -5.52 -0.73
N THR A 271 4.90 -6.74 -0.21
CA THR A 271 5.83 -7.84 -0.51
C THR A 271 5.24 -8.95 -1.37
N ILE A 272 3.91 -8.96 -1.55
CA ILE A 272 3.21 -9.92 -2.41
C ILE A 272 2.47 -9.20 -3.52
N TYR A 273 1.50 -8.33 -3.23
CA TYR A 273 0.66 -7.69 -4.26
C TYR A 273 1.48 -6.74 -5.14
N TRP A 274 2.22 -5.84 -4.52
CA TRP A 274 3.02 -4.85 -5.24
C TRP A 274 4.07 -5.47 -6.18
N PRO A 275 4.92 -6.39 -5.74
CA PRO A 275 5.86 -7.06 -6.64
C PRO A 275 5.17 -7.78 -7.79
N ILE A 276 4.02 -8.42 -7.56
CA ILE A 276 3.28 -9.13 -8.59
C ILE A 276 2.70 -8.14 -9.62
N PHE A 277 2.15 -7.00 -9.21
CA PHE A 277 1.72 -5.95 -10.14
C PHE A 277 2.88 -5.43 -10.99
N LEU A 278 4.03 -5.21 -10.38
CA LEU A 278 5.25 -4.80 -11.11
C LEU A 278 5.71 -5.86 -12.11
N MET A 279 5.69 -7.13 -11.73
CA MET A 279 6.00 -8.23 -12.65
C MET A 279 5.05 -8.30 -13.84
N ALA A 280 3.77 -8.02 -13.62
CA ALA A 280 2.76 -7.99 -14.69
C ALA A 280 2.91 -6.76 -15.60
N LEU A 281 3.51 -5.70 -15.09
CA LEU A 281 3.84 -4.48 -15.85
C LEU A 281 5.22 -4.54 -16.50
N ASP A 282 5.97 -5.64 -16.35
CA ASP A 282 7.36 -5.80 -16.78
C ASP A 282 8.31 -4.73 -16.19
N LEU A 283 8.04 -4.32 -14.94
CA LEU A 283 8.87 -3.37 -14.21
C LEU A 283 9.79 -4.09 -13.21
N PRO A 284 11.01 -3.57 -12.97
CA PRO A 284 11.88 -4.09 -11.93
C PRO A 284 11.26 -3.90 -10.54
N LEU A 285 11.57 -4.84 -9.63
CA LEU A 285 11.08 -4.80 -8.26
C LEU A 285 11.89 -3.82 -7.39
N PRO A 286 11.29 -3.24 -6.33
CA PRO A 286 12.04 -2.46 -5.36
C PRO A 286 13.16 -3.31 -4.73
N LYS A 287 14.27 -2.66 -4.37
CA LYS A 287 15.44 -3.37 -3.84
C LYS A 287 15.18 -3.92 -2.43
N GLN A 288 14.40 -3.19 -1.63
CA GLN A 288 14.08 -3.60 -0.26
C GLN A 288 12.71 -3.09 0.19
N VAL A 289 11.99 -3.96 0.88
CA VAL A 289 10.79 -3.62 1.66
C VAL A 289 11.11 -3.91 3.13
N PHE A 290 11.07 -2.88 3.97
CA PHE A 290 11.31 -3.01 5.40
C PHE A 290 10.00 -2.84 6.17
N GLY A 291 9.53 -3.94 6.76
CA GLY A 291 8.33 -3.95 7.61
C GLY A 291 8.69 -3.72 9.07
N ARG A 292 8.44 -2.48 9.57
CA ARG A 292 8.68 -2.20 10.99
C ARG A 292 7.68 -2.95 11.88
N SER A 293 8.18 -3.43 13.02
CA SER A 293 7.41 -4.22 13.98
C SER A 293 6.92 -3.43 15.20
N GLU A 294 7.29 -2.15 15.33
CA GLU A 294 7.08 -1.39 16.56
C GLU A 294 5.69 -0.75 16.69
N GLU A 295 4.87 -0.73 15.64
CA GLU A 295 3.54 -0.12 15.67
C GLU A 295 2.63 -0.66 16.76
N ARG A 296 2.60 -1.97 16.96
CA ARG A 296 1.79 -2.59 18.03
C ARG A 296 2.30 -2.30 19.43
N ARG A 297 3.60 -1.99 19.56
CA ARG A 297 4.19 -1.69 20.87
C ARG A 297 3.95 -0.26 21.32
N VAL A 298 3.56 0.61 20.42
CA VAL A 298 3.21 2.01 20.71
C VAL A 298 1.72 2.17 21.09
N GLY A 299 0.89 1.15 20.85
CA GLY A 299 -0.51 1.12 21.25
C GLY A 299 -0.73 0.55 22.67
N LYS A 300 -1.98 0.23 22.99
CA LYS A 300 -2.39 -0.33 24.31
C LYS A 300 -1.59 -1.57 24.70
N GLU A 301 -1.16 -2.40 23.77
CA GLU A 301 -0.36 -3.61 24.00
C GLU A 301 1.08 -3.30 24.42
N CYS A 302 1.67 -2.21 23.92
CA CYS A 302 2.97 -1.75 24.36
C CYS A 302 2.95 -1.36 25.83
N VAL A 303 1.92 -0.65 26.27
CA VAL A 303 1.77 -0.26 27.67
C VAL A 303 1.64 -1.48 28.57
N SER A 304 0.92 -2.51 28.14
CA SER A 304 0.80 -3.77 28.88
C SER A 304 2.13 -4.52 28.99
N THR A 305 2.85 -4.65 27.84
CA THR A 305 4.14 -5.38 27.80
C THR A 305 5.26 -4.62 28.53
N CYS A 306 5.27 -3.28 28.45
CA CYS A 306 6.23 -2.46 29.20
C CYS A 306 5.94 -2.51 30.69
N ARG A 307 4.68 -2.50 31.12
CA ARG A 307 4.31 -2.65 32.54
C ARG A 307 4.74 -4.00 33.10
N SER A 308 4.62 -5.09 32.35
CA SER A 308 5.06 -6.41 32.80
C SER A 308 6.59 -6.56 32.92
N ARG A 309 7.36 -5.80 32.10
CA ARG A 309 8.85 -5.82 32.17
C ARG A 309 9.43 -4.92 33.26
N TRP A 310 8.72 -3.88 33.66
CA TRP A 310 9.19 -2.90 34.64
C TRP A 310 8.41 -2.92 35.94
N SER A 311 7.52 -3.89 36.10
CA SER A 311 6.80 -4.06 37.37
C SER A 311 7.75 -4.61 38.42
N PRO A 312 7.89 -3.96 39.59
CA PRO A 312 8.71 -4.47 40.67
C PRO A 312 8.12 -5.70 41.38
N TYR A 313 7.03 -6.26 40.87
CA TYR A 313 6.35 -7.45 41.39
C TYR A 313 6.43 -8.60 40.38
N HIS A 314 7.64 -9.00 40.05
CA HIS A 314 7.96 -10.32 39.49
C HIS A 314 8.72 -11.10 40.52
#